data_32600b9c001e479c9552db96f76a904c
#
_entry.id   32600b9c001e479c9552db96f76a904c
#
_cell.length_a   1.000
_cell.length_b   1.000
_cell.length_c   1.000
_cell.angle_alpha   90.00
_cell.angle_beta   90.00
_cell.angle_gamma   90.00
#
_symmetry.space_group_name_H-M   'P 1'
#
loop_
_entity.id
_entity.type
_entity.pdbx_description
1 polymer ?
#
loop_
_entity_poly.entity_id
_entity_poly.type
_entity_poly.pdbx_seq_one_letter_code
_entity_poly.pdbx_strand_id
1 'polypeptide(L)'
;MTRVELTGLQSSIKLSSGHSIPRLGLGVYQSQEGQEAENAVLWALQAGYRHIDTATSYDNETSVGNAIRKSGIPRNEIFVTTKLTEDDQGYESTLAACNVSLKKLGLDYIDLYLIHSPLCGSELRQESWKAMEKLHAEGKVKSIELLEDSNATTRPAVNQIEVHPWLARTDLVSFCHSHNIAVESYSPLVQGQKLQDPTLAKIASAHSKSPAQVLIRWNLQKGNIVIPKSSKKHRIIENADVFGFELSEDEVETLAALNENFVT
;
A
#
# COMPACT_ATOMS: atom_id res chain seq x y z
N MET A 1 14.18 6.49 -17.54
CA MET A 1 12.94 5.83 -17.04
C MET A 1 11.75 6.33 -17.83
N THR A 2 10.78 5.49 -18.17
CA THR A 2 9.55 5.95 -18.82
C THR A 2 8.79 6.82 -17.83
N ARG A 3 8.40 8.04 -18.24
CA ARG A 3 7.64 8.97 -17.40
C ARG A 3 6.33 8.31 -16.93
N VAL A 4 6.09 8.29 -15.64
CA VAL A 4 4.86 7.73 -15.05
C VAL A 4 3.72 8.71 -15.32
N GLU A 5 2.68 8.24 -16.01
CA GLU A 5 1.50 9.06 -16.28
C GLU A 5 0.60 9.08 -15.04
N LEU A 6 0.45 10.26 -14.42
CA LEU A 6 -0.30 10.50 -13.19
C LEU A 6 -1.47 11.46 -13.49
N THR A 7 -2.59 10.91 -13.94
CA THR A 7 -3.75 11.70 -14.41
C THR A 7 -4.73 12.09 -13.30
N GLY A 8 -4.55 11.57 -12.10
CA GLY A 8 -5.41 11.86 -10.93
C GLY A 8 -5.52 10.67 -9.98
N LEU A 9 -6.43 10.75 -9.02
CA LEU A 9 -6.70 9.69 -8.02
C LEU A 9 -7.07 8.35 -8.65
N GLN A 10 -7.57 8.34 -9.89
CA GLN A 10 -7.89 7.12 -10.63
C GLN A 10 -6.68 6.51 -11.35
N SER A 11 -5.50 7.15 -11.25
CA SER A 11 -4.26 6.59 -11.80
C SER A 11 -3.97 5.25 -11.15
N SER A 12 -3.76 4.22 -11.97
CA SER A 12 -3.55 2.86 -11.52
C SER A 12 -2.33 2.25 -12.19
N ILE A 13 -1.88 1.13 -11.68
CA ILE A 13 -0.85 0.28 -12.28
C ILE A 13 -1.42 -1.12 -12.51
N LYS A 14 -1.14 -1.69 -13.68
CA LYS A 14 -1.53 -3.06 -13.98
C LYS A 14 -0.53 -4.02 -13.35
N LEU A 15 -1.02 -4.89 -12.49
CA LEU A 15 -0.24 -5.92 -11.81
C LEU A 15 0.04 -7.12 -12.73
N SER A 16 1.05 -7.93 -12.37
CA SER A 16 1.36 -9.20 -13.04
C SER A 16 0.19 -10.19 -13.01
N SER A 17 -0.70 -10.09 -12.03
CA SER A 17 -1.95 -10.84 -11.93
C SER A 17 -3.02 -10.44 -12.96
N GLY A 18 -2.80 -9.35 -13.72
CA GLY A 18 -3.77 -8.79 -14.68
C GLY A 18 -4.77 -7.81 -14.08
N HIS A 19 -4.85 -7.68 -12.75
CA HIS A 19 -5.68 -6.70 -12.06
C HIS A 19 -4.98 -5.33 -12.00
N SER A 20 -5.76 -4.26 -11.79
CA SER A 20 -5.22 -2.91 -11.64
C SER A 20 -5.35 -2.43 -10.20
N ILE A 21 -4.29 -1.87 -9.64
CA ILE A 21 -4.25 -1.28 -8.30
C ILE A 21 -4.13 0.25 -8.40
N PRO A 22 -4.96 1.04 -7.69
CA PRO A 22 -4.79 2.49 -7.64
C PRO A 22 -3.44 2.88 -7.03
N ARG A 23 -2.77 3.90 -7.62
CA ARG A 23 -1.44 4.32 -7.18
C ARG A 23 -1.42 5.02 -5.83
N LEU A 24 -2.56 5.56 -5.41
CA LEU A 24 -2.70 6.16 -4.08
C LEU A 24 -3.80 5.45 -3.31
N GLY A 25 -3.45 4.90 -2.15
CA GLY A 25 -4.35 4.26 -1.20
C GLY A 25 -4.34 4.94 0.17
N LEU A 26 -5.24 4.52 1.04
CA LEU A 26 -5.22 4.85 2.46
C LEU A 26 -4.71 3.64 3.26
N GLY A 27 -3.60 3.79 4.00
CA GLY A 27 -3.21 2.86 5.04
C GLY A 27 -3.97 3.12 6.35
N VAL A 28 -4.33 2.06 7.07
CA VAL A 28 -5.03 2.17 8.36
C VAL A 28 -4.23 1.58 9.54
N TYR A 29 -2.93 1.35 9.37
CA TYR A 29 -2.06 0.94 10.48
C TYR A 29 -2.18 1.90 11.68
N GLN A 30 -2.27 1.38 12.91
CA GLN A 30 -2.48 2.17 14.13
C GLN A 30 -3.76 3.03 14.13
N SER A 31 -4.74 2.78 13.28
CA SER A 31 -6.08 3.33 13.46
C SER A 31 -6.86 2.40 14.37
N GLN A 32 -7.44 2.97 15.44
CA GLN A 32 -8.19 2.18 16.42
C GLN A 32 -9.43 1.56 15.78
N GLU A 33 -9.73 0.32 16.16
CA GLU A 33 -10.98 -0.35 15.79
C GLU A 33 -12.19 0.51 16.16
N GLY A 34 -13.28 0.40 15.40
CA GLY A 34 -14.50 1.18 15.59
C GLY A 34 -14.48 2.49 14.81
N GLN A 35 -14.92 3.56 15.47
CA GLN A 35 -15.23 4.84 14.82
C GLN A 35 -14.02 5.49 14.12
N GLU A 36 -12.81 5.34 14.67
CA GLU A 36 -11.63 5.99 14.09
C GLU A 36 -11.28 5.40 12.73
N ALA A 37 -11.09 4.07 12.66
CA ALA A 37 -10.76 3.40 11.41
C ALA A 37 -11.90 3.51 10.40
N GLU A 38 -13.15 3.34 10.84
CA GLU A 38 -14.34 3.47 9.98
C GLU A 38 -14.44 4.87 9.37
N ASN A 39 -14.30 5.91 10.17
CA ASN A 39 -14.35 7.29 9.67
C ASN A 39 -13.20 7.61 8.70
N ALA A 40 -11.98 7.16 9.01
CA ALA A 40 -10.82 7.39 8.13
C ALA A 40 -11.08 6.80 6.73
N VAL A 41 -11.57 5.56 6.67
CA VAL A 41 -11.91 4.89 5.40
C VAL A 41 -13.05 5.61 4.68
N LEU A 42 -14.12 5.97 5.39
CA LEU A 42 -15.25 6.71 4.78
C LEU A 42 -14.81 8.05 4.20
N TRP A 43 -13.99 8.82 4.91
CA TRP A 43 -13.47 10.10 4.41
C TRP A 43 -12.58 9.91 3.20
N ALA A 44 -11.75 8.87 3.18
CA ALA A 44 -10.91 8.55 2.02
C ALA A 44 -11.77 8.20 0.80
N LEU A 45 -12.75 7.31 0.95
CA LEU A 45 -13.66 6.92 -0.13
C LEU A 45 -14.47 8.13 -0.65
N GLN A 46 -14.94 9.02 0.25
CA GLN A 46 -15.61 10.28 -0.10
C GLN A 46 -14.69 11.26 -0.84
N ALA A 47 -13.39 11.28 -0.48
CA ALA A 47 -12.38 12.10 -1.16
C ALA A 47 -11.94 11.52 -2.51
N GLY A 48 -12.44 10.33 -2.90
CA GLY A 48 -12.16 9.70 -4.18
C GLY A 48 -11.11 8.60 -4.15
N TYR A 49 -10.55 8.25 -3.00
CA TYR A 49 -9.71 7.06 -2.90
C TYR A 49 -10.49 5.80 -3.31
N ARG A 50 -9.78 4.86 -3.91
CA ARG A 50 -10.32 3.54 -4.29
C ARG A 50 -9.42 2.39 -3.87
N HIS A 51 -8.42 2.65 -3.01
CA HIS A 51 -7.53 1.64 -2.46
C HIS A 51 -7.43 1.82 -0.93
N ILE A 52 -7.70 0.75 -0.18
CA ILE A 52 -7.63 0.69 1.28
C ILE A 52 -6.70 -0.46 1.67
N ASP A 53 -5.67 -0.15 2.46
CA ASP A 53 -4.71 -1.12 2.99
C ASP A 53 -4.90 -1.32 4.49
N THR A 54 -5.21 -2.55 4.88
CA THR A 54 -5.31 -3.03 6.28
C THR A 54 -4.46 -4.28 6.49
N ALA A 55 -4.55 -4.92 7.64
CA ALA A 55 -3.95 -6.20 7.96
C ALA A 55 -4.70 -6.87 9.11
N THR A 56 -4.58 -8.20 9.22
CA THR A 56 -5.11 -8.98 10.35
C THR A 56 -4.60 -8.44 11.69
N SER A 57 -3.28 -8.14 11.76
CA SER A 57 -2.61 -7.65 12.99
C SER A 57 -2.98 -6.20 13.38
N TYR A 58 -3.71 -5.47 12.54
CA TYR A 58 -4.17 -4.12 12.89
C TYR A 58 -5.48 -4.13 13.70
N ASP A 59 -6.14 -5.27 13.81
CA ASP A 59 -7.40 -5.49 14.53
C ASP A 59 -8.54 -4.55 14.10
N ASN A 60 -8.49 -4.01 12.87
CA ASN A 60 -9.48 -3.05 12.38
C ASN A 60 -10.19 -3.46 11.09
N GLU A 61 -10.02 -4.70 10.62
CA GLU A 61 -10.64 -5.22 9.40
C GLU A 61 -12.18 -5.08 9.42
N THR A 62 -12.82 -5.32 10.57
CA THR A 62 -14.28 -5.15 10.73
C THR A 62 -14.71 -3.72 10.47
N SER A 63 -13.96 -2.74 10.98
CA SER A 63 -14.22 -1.32 10.76
C SER A 63 -14.03 -0.91 9.30
N VAL A 64 -13.00 -1.44 8.63
CA VAL A 64 -12.77 -1.25 7.19
C VAL A 64 -13.95 -1.78 6.39
N GLY A 65 -14.40 -3.02 6.66
CA GLY A 65 -15.55 -3.62 5.99
C GLY A 65 -16.85 -2.85 6.21
N ASN A 66 -17.09 -2.36 7.43
CA ASN A 66 -18.23 -1.50 7.76
C ASN A 66 -18.22 -0.22 6.93
N ALA A 67 -17.07 0.45 6.84
CA ALA A 67 -16.91 1.67 6.08
C ALA A 67 -17.15 1.44 4.57
N ILE A 68 -16.61 0.36 4.01
CA ILE A 68 -16.83 0.00 2.60
C ILE A 68 -18.34 -0.17 2.33
N ARG A 69 -19.06 -0.93 3.16
CA ARG A 69 -20.51 -1.10 3.00
C ARG A 69 -21.28 0.21 3.13
N LYS A 70 -20.92 1.04 4.12
CA LYS A 70 -21.56 2.36 4.37
C LYS A 70 -21.29 3.37 3.28
N SER A 71 -20.20 3.22 2.54
CA SER A 71 -19.85 4.13 1.45
C SER A 71 -20.84 4.10 0.28
N GLY A 72 -21.55 2.99 0.11
CA GLY A 72 -22.44 2.75 -1.04
C GLY A 72 -21.72 2.60 -2.38
N ILE A 73 -20.39 2.61 -2.40
CA ILE A 73 -19.59 2.42 -3.61
C ILE A 73 -19.60 0.93 -3.98
N PRO A 74 -19.82 0.60 -5.27
CA PRO A 74 -19.76 -0.80 -5.72
C PRO A 74 -18.44 -1.48 -5.32
N ARG A 75 -18.52 -2.72 -4.81
CA ARG A 75 -17.34 -3.45 -4.31
C ARG A 75 -16.22 -3.57 -5.34
N ASN A 76 -16.57 -3.75 -6.59
CA ASN A 76 -15.61 -3.87 -7.70
C ASN A 76 -14.90 -2.56 -8.08
N GLU A 77 -15.30 -1.42 -7.49
CA GLU A 77 -14.61 -0.14 -7.63
C GLU A 77 -13.62 0.13 -6.51
N ILE A 78 -13.57 -0.73 -5.46
CA ILE A 78 -12.68 -0.55 -4.31
C ILE A 78 -11.66 -1.68 -4.30
N PHE A 79 -10.39 -1.33 -4.27
CA PHE A 79 -9.27 -2.25 -4.09
C PHE A 79 -8.96 -2.37 -2.60
N VAL A 80 -9.01 -3.59 -2.07
CA VAL A 80 -8.80 -3.88 -0.64
C VAL A 80 -7.60 -4.78 -0.48
N THR A 81 -6.60 -4.31 0.27
CA THR A 81 -5.43 -5.07 0.69
C THR A 81 -5.58 -5.48 2.15
N THR A 82 -5.33 -6.74 2.46
CA THR A 82 -5.06 -7.21 3.83
C THR A 82 -3.91 -8.19 3.85
N LYS A 83 -3.44 -8.57 5.05
CA LYS A 83 -2.17 -9.27 5.21
C LYS A 83 -2.29 -10.42 6.20
N LEU A 84 -1.63 -11.53 5.86
CA LEU A 84 -1.44 -12.70 6.71
C LEU A 84 -0.41 -12.38 7.81
N THR A 85 -0.79 -12.53 9.08
CA THR A 85 0.13 -12.35 10.20
C THR A 85 1.12 -13.52 10.32
N GLU A 86 2.22 -13.31 11.03
CA GLU A 86 3.27 -14.33 11.24
C GLU A 86 2.72 -15.59 11.92
N ASP A 87 1.85 -15.40 12.92
CA ASP A 87 1.29 -16.51 13.71
C ASP A 87 0.36 -17.42 12.90
N ASP A 88 -0.15 -16.95 11.77
CA ASP A 88 -1.08 -17.69 10.90
C ASP A 88 -0.38 -18.28 9.66
N GLN A 89 0.94 -18.22 9.56
CA GLN A 89 1.67 -18.81 8.44
C GLN A 89 1.70 -20.34 8.50
N GLY A 90 1.77 -20.98 7.33
CA GLY A 90 1.58 -22.40 7.09
C GLY A 90 0.36 -22.67 6.22
N TYR A 91 0.28 -23.83 5.59
CA TYR A 91 -0.75 -24.09 4.55
C TYR A 91 -2.18 -23.99 5.09
N GLU A 92 -2.55 -24.80 6.07
CA GLU A 92 -3.92 -24.86 6.60
C GLU A 92 -4.28 -23.59 7.40
N SER A 93 -3.34 -23.04 8.17
CA SER A 93 -3.52 -21.82 8.93
C SER A 93 -3.76 -20.60 8.01
N THR A 94 -3.02 -20.50 6.91
CA THR A 94 -3.24 -19.44 5.91
C THR A 94 -4.64 -19.51 5.28
N LEU A 95 -5.11 -20.72 4.93
CA LEU A 95 -6.47 -20.90 4.41
C LEU A 95 -7.53 -20.46 5.42
N ALA A 96 -7.33 -20.83 6.68
CA ALA A 96 -8.24 -20.44 7.78
C ALA A 96 -8.23 -18.92 8.02
N ALA A 97 -7.03 -18.32 8.11
CA ALA A 97 -6.84 -16.89 8.34
C ALA A 97 -7.49 -16.03 7.24
N CYS A 98 -7.33 -16.40 5.96
CA CYS A 98 -7.99 -15.70 4.87
C CYS A 98 -9.53 -15.71 5.00
N ASN A 99 -10.12 -16.85 5.38
CA ASN A 99 -11.56 -16.93 5.60
C ASN A 99 -12.00 -16.06 6.80
N VAL A 100 -11.18 -15.94 7.84
CA VAL A 100 -11.44 -15.04 8.99
C VAL A 100 -11.39 -13.57 8.52
N SER A 101 -10.38 -13.17 7.76
CA SER A 101 -10.27 -11.82 7.20
C SER A 101 -11.46 -11.49 6.29
N LEU A 102 -11.85 -12.38 5.37
CA LEU A 102 -13.05 -12.21 4.54
C LEU A 102 -14.32 -12.00 5.39
N LYS A 103 -14.48 -12.78 6.47
CA LYS A 103 -15.60 -12.64 7.39
C LYS A 103 -15.59 -11.32 8.15
N LYS A 104 -14.43 -10.90 8.69
CA LYS A 104 -14.27 -9.61 9.39
C LYS A 104 -14.55 -8.43 8.46
N LEU A 105 -13.98 -8.45 7.26
CA LEU A 105 -14.24 -7.45 6.23
C LEU A 105 -15.68 -7.49 5.70
N GLY A 106 -16.35 -8.64 5.77
CA GLY A 106 -17.67 -8.88 5.19
C GLY A 106 -17.65 -8.79 3.67
N LEU A 107 -16.62 -9.34 3.04
CA LEU A 107 -16.36 -9.32 1.61
C LEU A 107 -16.31 -10.76 1.05
N ASP A 108 -16.70 -10.91 -0.21
CA ASP A 108 -16.62 -12.19 -0.94
C ASP A 108 -15.20 -12.47 -1.47
N TYR A 109 -14.40 -11.44 -1.67
CA TYR A 109 -13.01 -11.54 -2.11
C TYR A 109 -12.15 -10.38 -1.61
N ILE A 110 -10.83 -10.62 -1.54
CA ILE A 110 -9.77 -9.65 -1.28
C ILE A 110 -9.05 -9.34 -2.59
N ASP A 111 -8.72 -8.08 -2.89
CA ASP A 111 -8.01 -7.72 -4.12
C ASP A 111 -6.53 -8.05 -4.06
N LEU A 112 -5.90 -7.85 -2.89
CA LEU A 112 -4.49 -8.19 -2.66
C LEU A 112 -4.32 -8.78 -1.26
N TYR A 113 -3.74 -9.99 -1.19
CA TYR A 113 -3.43 -10.67 0.06
C TYR A 113 -1.92 -10.85 0.18
N LEU A 114 -1.33 -10.31 1.24
CA LEU A 114 0.11 -10.25 1.45
C LEU A 114 0.56 -11.15 2.59
N ILE A 115 1.77 -11.68 2.52
CA ILE A 115 2.50 -12.15 3.69
C ILE A 115 3.07 -10.93 4.41
N HIS A 116 2.62 -10.66 5.64
CA HIS A 116 2.93 -9.42 6.36
C HIS A 116 4.39 -9.29 6.75
N SER A 117 5.04 -10.42 7.06
CA SER A 117 6.44 -10.44 7.48
C SER A 117 7.12 -11.75 7.04
N PRO A 118 8.41 -11.69 6.66
CA PRO A 118 9.18 -12.88 6.28
C PRO A 118 9.76 -13.66 7.47
N LEU A 119 9.52 -13.25 8.71
CA LEU A 119 10.30 -13.67 9.88
C LEU A 119 10.03 -15.12 10.37
N CYS A 120 8.93 -15.75 9.96
CA CYS A 120 8.56 -17.12 10.37
C CYS A 120 9.44 -18.24 9.77
N GLY A 121 10.40 -17.90 8.90
CA GLY A 121 11.25 -18.87 8.21
C GLY A 121 10.75 -19.26 6.82
N SER A 122 11.64 -19.81 5.99
CA SER A 122 11.36 -20.08 4.57
C SER A 122 10.32 -21.19 4.36
N GLU A 123 10.33 -22.23 5.21
CA GLU A 123 9.41 -23.37 5.09
C GLU A 123 7.95 -22.93 5.27
N LEU A 124 7.62 -22.24 6.35
CA LEU A 124 6.26 -21.74 6.60
C LEU A 124 5.82 -20.73 5.54
N ARG A 125 6.74 -19.86 5.05
CA ARG A 125 6.41 -18.96 3.94
C ARG A 125 6.04 -19.70 2.66
N GLN A 126 6.77 -20.76 2.30
CA GLN A 126 6.49 -21.59 1.13
C GLN A 126 5.14 -22.30 1.25
N GLU A 127 4.83 -22.82 2.44
CA GLU A 127 3.51 -23.43 2.70
C GLU A 127 2.39 -22.39 2.61
N SER A 128 2.58 -21.20 3.18
CA SER A 128 1.64 -20.09 3.09
C SER A 128 1.44 -19.66 1.63
N TRP A 129 2.51 -19.62 0.85
CA TRP A 129 2.43 -19.30 -0.57
C TRP A 129 1.57 -20.29 -1.36
N LYS A 130 1.78 -21.59 -1.16
CA LYS A 130 0.94 -22.64 -1.78
C LYS A 130 -0.54 -22.47 -1.42
N ALA A 131 -0.82 -22.10 -0.17
CA ALA A 131 -2.18 -21.82 0.26
C ALA A 131 -2.74 -20.55 -0.42
N MET A 132 -1.94 -19.49 -0.56
CA MET A 132 -2.34 -18.28 -1.29
C MET A 132 -2.59 -18.54 -2.78
N GLU A 133 -1.78 -19.37 -3.45
CA GLU A 133 -2.03 -19.80 -4.83
C GLU A 133 -3.37 -20.55 -4.96
N LYS A 134 -3.70 -21.40 -4.00
CA LYS A 134 -5.01 -22.07 -3.94
C LYS A 134 -6.15 -21.06 -3.76
N LEU A 135 -6.02 -20.11 -2.81
CA LEU A 135 -7.01 -19.07 -2.58
C LEU A 135 -7.22 -18.18 -3.82
N HIS A 136 -6.13 -17.93 -4.55
CA HIS A 136 -6.19 -17.21 -5.83
C HIS A 136 -6.92 -18.01 -6.91
N ALA A 137 -6.63 -19.29 -7.06
CA ALA A 137 -7.33 -20.17 -7.99
C ALA A 137 -8.83 -20.31 -7.65
N GLU A 138 -9.21 -20.28 -6.37
CA GLU A 138 -10.60 -20.28 -5.90
C GLU A 138 -11.30 -18.91 -6.07
N GLY A 139 -10.56 -17.87 -6.47
CA GLY A 139 -11.08 -16.51 -6.65
C GLY A 139 -11.36 -15.74 -5.35
N LYS A 140 -10.95 -16.27 -4.19
CA LYS A 140 -11.05 -15.60 -2.88
C LYS A 140 -10.08 -14.42 -2.75
N VAL A 141 -8.94 -14.50 -3.43
CA VAL A 141 -7.98 -13.41 -3.53
C VAL A 141 -7.65 -13.16 -5.01
N LYS A 142 -7.53 -11.89 -5.43
CA LYS A 142 -7.30 -11.52 -6.83
C LYS A 142 -5.82 -11.38 -7.18
N SER A 143 -5.01 -10.99 -6.22
CA SER A 143 -3.55 -10.86 -6.35
C SER A 143 -2.90 -11.30 -5.05
N ILE A 144 -1.69 -11.83 -5.15
CA ILE A 144 -0.91 -12.32 -4.01
C ILE A 144 0.52 -11.78 -4.07
N GLU A 145 1.17 -11.67 -2.89
CA GLU A 145 2.57 -11.24 -2.75
C GLU A 145 3.39 -12.27 -1.97
N LEU A 146 4.61 -12.51 -2.45
CA LEU A 146 5.66 -13.23 -1.73
C LEU A 146 7.02 -12.59 -2.03
N LEU A 147 7.89 -12.54 -1.01
CA LEU A 147 9.33 -12.33 -1.17
C LEU A 147 9.96 -13.64 -1.69
N GLU A 148 10.46 -13.61 -2.92
CA GLU A 148 11.18 -14.66 -3.66
C GLU A 148 11.07 -16.12 -3.21
N ASP A 149 10.42 -16.96 -4.03
CA ASP A 149 10.58 -18.40 -4.01
C ASP A 149 10.85 -18.90 -5.43
N SER A 150 11.98 -19.58 -5.64
CA SER A 150 12.34 -20.18 -6.92
C SER A 150 11.38 -21.29 -7.38
N ASN A 151 10.51 -21.79 -6.50
CA ASN A 151 9.52 -22.82 -6.76
C ASN A 151 8.09 -22.28 -6.94
N ALA A 152 7.90 -20.94 -6.84
CA ALA A 152 6.59 -20.32 -7.01
C ALA A 152 6.08 -20.50 -8.44
N THR A 153 4.84 -20.97 -8.61
CA THR A 153 4.19 -21.09 -9.92
C THR A 153 3.56 -19.77 -10.35
N THR A 154 3.23 -18.91 -9.39
CA THR A 154 2.68 -17.57 -9.61
C THR A 154 3.74 -16.53 -9.25
N ARG A 155 3.91 -15.51 -10.08
CA ARG A 155 4.82 -14.39 -9.76
C ARG A 155 4.18 -13.46 -8.75
N PRO A 156 4.96 -12.90 -7.80
CA PRO A 156 4.51 -11.84 -6.92
C PRO A 156 3.98 -10.65 -7.73
N ALA A 157 2.83 -10.11 -7.34
CA ALA A 157 2.25 -8.97 -8.01
C ALA A 157 2.75 -7.63 -7.46
N VAL A 158 3.02 -7.60 -6.15
CA VAL A 158 3.40 -6.41 -5.39
C VAL A 158 4.51 -6.78 -4.41
N ASN A 159 5.38 -5.85 -4.06
CA ASN A 159 6.27 -5.90 -2.89
C ASN A 159 5.99 -4.66 -2.04
N GLN A 160 5.41 -4.84 -0.85
CA GLN A 160 5.11 -3.75 0.07
C GLN A 160 6.27 -3.53 1.03
N ILE A 161 6.95 -2.40 0.90
CA ILE A 161 8.16 -2.04 1.65
C ILE A 161 8.12 -0.59 2.12
N GLU A 162 8.89 -0.27 3.15
CA GLU A 162 9.09 1.13 3.55
C GLU A 162 9.94 1.86 2.53
N VAL A 163 9.39 2.94 1.92
CA VAL A 163 10.11 3.80 0.96
C VAL A 163 9.76 5.27 1.17
N HIS A 164 10.78 6.08 1.38
CA HIS A 164 10.72 7.53 1.46
C HIS A 164 12.13 8.10 1.20
N PRO A 165 12.33 9.42 1.06
CA PRO A 165 13.64 9.99 0.73
C PRO A 165 14.80 9.54 1.63
N TRP A 166 14.57 9.36 2.93
CA TRP A 166 15.60 8.91 3.89
C TRP A 166 15.80 7.39 3.91
N LEU A 167 14.96 6.63 3.18
CA LEU A 167 15.07 5.19 2.96
C LEU A 167 14.63 4.88 1.51
N ALA A 168 15.42 5.31 0.54
CA ALA A 168 15.05 5.28 -0.88
C ALA A 168 15.02 3.87 -1.49
N ARG A 169 15.71 2.89 -0.90
CA ARG A 169 15.80 1.48 -1.33
C ARG A 169 15.99 1.32 -2.84
N THR A 170 16.81 2.16 -3.43
CA THR A 170 16.93 2.32 -4.90
C THR A 170 17.15 1.00 -5.62
N ASP A 171 18.06 0.15 -5.12
CA ASP A 171 18.39 -1.13 -5.76
C ASP A 171 17.21 -2.11 -5.71
N LEU A 172 16.54 -2.20 -4.55
CA LEU A 172 15.39 -3.09 -4.37
C LEU A 172 14.18 -2.63 -5.22
N VAL A 173 13.90 -1.32 -5.23
CA VAL A 173 12.84 -0.74 -6.07
C VAL A 173 13.12 -1.01 -7.55
N SER A 174 14.37 -0.79 -8.00
CA SER A 174 14.80 -1.05 -9.38
C SER A 174 14.70 -2.53 -9.74
N PHE A 175 15.10 -3.41 -8.82
CA PHE A 175 14.93 -4.86 -8.99
C PHE A 175 13.46 -5.22 -9.18
N CYS A 176 12.58 -4.80 -8.28
CA CYS A 176 11.15 -5.07 -8.38
C CYS A 176 10.57 -4.59 -9.73
N HIS A 177 10.83 -3.35 -10.11
CA HIS A 177 10.33 -2.80 -11.37
C HIS A 177 10.85 -3.56 -12.60
N SER A 178 12.14 -3.98 -12.61
CA SER A 178 12.72 -4.75 -13.71
C SER A 178 12.11 -6.14 -13.87
N HIS A 179 11.49 -6.67 -12.80
CA HIS A 179 10.81 -7.97 -12.76
C HIS A 179 9.28 -7.86 -12.86
N ASN A 180 8.74 -6.67 -13.19
CA ASN A 180 7.30 -6.38 -13.22
C ASN A 180 6.59 -6.64 -11.88
N ILE A 181 7.29 -6.42 -10.77
CA ILE A 181 6.73 -6.42 -9.42
C ILE A 181 6.45 -4.97 -9.03
N ALA A 182 5.20 -4.64 -8.73
CA ALA A 182 4.85 -3.31 -8.28
C ALA A 182 5.40 -3.08 -6.86
N VAL A 183 5.92 -1.87 -6.59
CA VAL A 183 6.34 -1.48 -5.24
C VAL A 183 5.24 -0.68 -4.58
N GLU A 184 4.83 -1.11 -3.39
CA GLU A 184 3.89 -0.39 -2.54
C GLU A 184 4.61 0.17 -1.32
N SER A 185 4.66 1.52 -1.23
CA SER A 185 5.41 2.24 -0.21
C SER A 185 4.57 2.48 1.03
N TYR A 186 4.89 1.78 2.12
CA TYR A 186 4.35 2.11 3.43
C TYR A 186 5.22 3.15 4.16
N SER A 187 4.71 3.77 5.22
CA SER A 187 5.34 4.88 5.94
C SER A 187 5.89 6.01 5.04
N PRO A 188 5.22 6.41 3.93
CA PRO A 188 5.78 7.39 3.01
C PRO A 188 6.00 8.77 3.66
N LEU A 189 5.33 9.05 4.77
CA LEU A 189 5.42 10.29 5.54
C LEU A 189 6.38 10.18 6.74
N VAL A 190 7.16 9.07 6.84
CA VAL A 190 8.17 8.84 7.89
C VAL A 190 7.58 9.00 9.30
N GLN A 191 6.32 8.58 9.50
CA GLN A 191 5.53 8.80 10.73
C GLN A 191 5.55 10.26 11.22
N GLY A 192 5.81 11.22 10.33
CA GLY A 192 5.90 12.66 10.64
C GLY A 192 7.25 13.13 11.17
N GLN A 193 8.23 12.24 11.37
CA GLN A 193 9.51 12.55 12.03
C GLN A 193 10.42 13.48 11.20
N LYS A 194 10.28 13.50 9.88
CA LYS A 194 11.12 14.27 8.96
C LYS A 194 10.37 15.42 8.25
N LEU A 195 9.15 15.75 8.64
CA LEU A 195 8.36 16.80 7.98
C LEU A 195 8.93 18.23 8.13
N GLN A 196 9.89 18.42 9.06
CA GLN A 196 10.58 19.69 9.28
C GLN A 196 11.94 19.77 8.57
N ASP A 197 12.29 18.79 7.75
CA ASP A 197 13.55 18.81 6.98
C ASP A 197 13.63 20.06 6.10
N PRO A 198 14.74 20.83 6.14
CA PRO A 198 14.83 22.10 5.41
C PRO A 198 14.82 21.94 3.89
N THR A 199 15.37 20.86 3.36
CA THR A 199 15.34 20.57 1.91
C THR A 199 13.92 20.27 1.47
N LEU A 200 13.21 19.40 2.21
CA LEU A 200 11.81 19.09 1.96
C LEU A 200 10.92 20.35 2.07
N ALA A 201 11.11 21.16 3.10
CA ALA A 201 10.35 22.40 3.32
C ALA A 201 10.56 23.42 2.17
N LYS A 202 11.79 23.54 1.66
CA LYS A 202 12.12 24.41 0.52
C LYS A 202 11.38 23.97 -0.74
N ILE A 203 11.41 22.69 -1.07
CA ILE A 203 10.71 22.14 -2.23
C ILE A 203 9.19 22.30 -2.08
N ALA A 204 8.64 21.97 -0.90
CA ALA A 204 7.22 22.13 -0.62
C ALA A 204 6.74 23.58 -0.82
N SER A 205 7.52 24.56 -0.33
CA SER A 205 7.24 25.98 -0.51
C SER A 205 7.26 26.41 -1.98
N ALA A 206 8.21 25.90 -2.78
CA ALA A 206 8.31 26.22 -4.21
C ALA A 206 7.07 25.79 -4.99
N HIS A 207 6.45 24.67 -4.59
CA HIS A 207 5.23 24.15 -5.21
C HIS A 207 3.93 24.62 -4.52
N SER A 208 4.00 25.45 -3.48
CA SER A 208 2.84 25.84 -2.65
C SER A 208 2.09 24.61 -2.12
N LYS A 209 2.82 23.57 -1.73
CA LYS A 209 2.32 22.31 -1.20
C LYS A 209 2.90 22.03 0.19
N SER A 210 2.26 21.11 0.93
CA SER A 210 2.80 20.68 2.21
C SER A 210 3.96 19.67 2.02
N PRO A 211 4.83 19.51 3.02
CA PRO A 211 5.84 18.46 3.04
C PRO A 211 5.27 17.07 2.80
N ALA A 212 4.10 16.76 3.37
CA ALA A 212 3.42 15.47 3.18
C ALA A 212 3.03 15.24 1.71
N GLN A 213 2.50 16.25 1.04
CA GLN A 213 2.15 16.17 -0.39
C GLN A 213 3.39 15.93 -1.26
N VAL A 214 4.52 16.59 -0.95
CA VAL A 214 5.79 16.38 -1.66
C VAL A 214 6.30 14.95 -1.50
N LEU A 215 6.26 14.38 -0.29
CA LEU A 215 6.69 13.00 -0.04
C LEU A 215 5.82 11.97 -0.79
N ILE A 216 4.51 12.18 -0.81
CA ILE A 216 3.59 11.33 -1.57
C ILE A 216 3.89 11.45 -3.07
N ARG A 217 4.02 12.69 -3.58
CA ARG A 217 4.31 12.96 -5.00
C ARG A 217 5.64 12.35 -5.44
N TRP A 218 6.68 12.45 -4.61
CA TRP A 218 7.98 11.85 -4.87
C TRP A 218 7.86 10.33 -5.09
N ASN A 219 7.17 9.63 -4.20
CA ASN A 219 6.93 8.19 -4.34
C ASN A 219 6.16 7.85 -5.63
N LEU A 220 5.09 8.60 -5.93
CA LEU A 220 4.31 8.41 -7.14
C LEU A 220 5.16 8.60 -8.41
N GLN A 221 6.04 9.60 -8.44
CA GLN A 221 6.95 9.86 -9.59
C GLN A 221 8.04 8.79 -9.72
N LYS A 222 8.43 8.14 -8.62
CA LYS A 222 9.31 6.95 -8.62
C LYS A 222 8.61 5.70 -9.17
N GLY A 223 7.31 5.79 -9.50
CA GLY A 223 6.53 4.68 -10.04
C GLY A 223 5.87 3.80 -8.97
N ASN A 224 6.02 4.15 -7.70
CA ASN A 224 5.47 3.37 -6.59
C ASN A 224 3.96 3.59 -6.41
N ILE A 225 3.32 2.64 -5.74
CA ILE A 225 2.02 2.78 -5.10
C ILE A 225 2.29 3.35 -3.71
N VAL A 226 1.41 4.23 -3.20
CA VAL A 226 1.65 4.94 -1.95
C VAL A 226 0.45 4.82 -1.03
N ILE A 227 0.67 4.42 0.23
CA ILE A 227 -0.39 4.20 1.21
C ILE A 227 -0.18 5.05 2.48
N PRO A 228 -0.25 6.40 2.39
CA PRO A 228 -0.14 7.24 3.57
C PRO A 228 -1.28 6.95 4.56
N LYS A 229 -0.94 6.92 5.85
CA LYS A 229 -1.92 6.77 6.94
C LYS A 229 -2.31 8.12 7.52
N SER A 230 -3.59 8.32 7.71
CA SER A 230 -4.09 9.40 8.56
C SER A 230 -5.47 9.07 9.15
N SER A 231 -5.70 9.47 10.40
CA SER A 231 -7.01 9.45 11.05
C SER A 231 -7.66 10.86 11.12
N LYS A 232 -7.12 11.85 10.38
CA LYS A 232 -7.63 13.21 10.35
C LYS A 232 -8.20 13.55 8.97
N LYS A 233 -9.50 13.88 8.90
CA LYS A 233 -10.22 14.16 7.64
C LYS A 233 -9.48 15.14 6.73
N HIS A 234 -9.03 16.28 7.28
CA HIS A 234 -8.35 17.31 6.49
C HIS A 234 -7.04 16.80 5.87
N ARG A 235 -6.25 15.96 6.60
CA ARG A 235 -5.01 15.38 6.09
C ARG A 235 -5.27 14.31 5.03
N ILE A 236 -6.34 13.52 5.16
CA ILE A 236 -6.74 12.54 4.14
C ILE A 236 -7.06 13.26 2.83
N ILE A 237 -7.81 14.36 2.89
CA ILE A 237 -8.14 15.18 1.72
C ILE A 237 -6.88 15.85 1.14
N GLU A 238 -6.02 16.42 1.99
CA GLU A 238 -4.75 17.04 1.60
C GLU A 238 -3.82 16.05 0.89
N ASN A 239 -3.67 14.83 1.44
CA ASN A 239 -2.84 13.77 0.86
C ASN A 239 -3.35 13.30 -0.52
N ALA A 240 -4.61 13.54 -0.86
CA ALA A 240 -5.18 13.25 -2.17
C ALA A 240 -4.82 14.32 -3.23
N ASP A 241 -4.53 15.54 -2.80
CA ASP A 241 -4.22 16.69 -3.69
C ASP A 241 -2.73 16.68 -4.09
N VAL A 242 -2.30 15.63 -4.77
CA VAL A 242 -0.90 15.40 -5.18
C VAL A 242 -0.72 15.20 -6.69
N PHE A 243 -1.79 15.31 -7.45
CA PHE A 243 -1.77 15.07 -8.90
C PHE A 243 -1.67 16.37 -9.71
N GLY A 244 -1.95 17.53 -9.10
CA GLY A 244 -1.97 18.84 -9.74
C GLY A 244 -0.60 19.54 -9.84
N PHE A 245 0.49 18.92 -9.44
CA PHE A 245 1.85 19.44 -9.54
C PHE A 245 2.85 18.33 -9.85
N GLU A 246 4.06 18.69 -10.28
CA GLU A 246 5.12 17.75 -10.61
C GLU A 246 6.45 18.25 -10.03
N LEU A 247 7.19 17.36 -9.39
CA LEU A 247 8.58 17.62 -8.97
C LEU A 247 9.48 17.52 -10.20
N SER A 248 10.42 18.43 -10.36
CA SER A 248 11.47 18.32 -11.37
C SER A 248 12.37 17.11 -11.10
N GLU A 249 13.10 16.65 -12.11
CA GLU A 249 14.08 15.57 -11.96
C GLU A 249 15.13 15.92 -10.89
N ASP A 250 15.62 17.17 -10.88
CA ASP A 250 16.57 17.67 -9.87
C ASP A 250 16.00 17.62 -8.45
N GLU A 251 14.70 17.95 -8.27
CA GLU A 251 14.04 17.87 -6.96
C GLU A 251 13.86 16.42 -6.51
N VAL A 252 13.50 15.51 -7.43
CA VAL A 252 13.39 14.08 -7.13
C VAL A 252 14.75 13.51 -6.72
N GLU A 253 15.82 13.87 -7.41
CA GLU A 253 17.19 13.45 -7.08
C GLU A 253 17.69 14.09 -5.79
N THR A 254 17.41 15.37 -5.57
CA THR A 254 17.74 16.09 -4.33
C THR A 254 17.11 15.41 -3.11
N LEU A 255 15.84 15.01 -3.21
CA LEU A 255 15.17 14.25 -2.16
C LEU A 255 15.77 12.85 -2.00
N ALA A 256 16.05 12.15 -3.09
CA ALA A 256 16.67 10.82 -3.04
C ALA A 256 18.08 10.84 -2.39
N ALA A 257 18.81 11.96 -2.53
CA ALA A 257 20.12 12.16 -1.91
C ALA A 257 20.06 12.30 -0.36
N LEU A 258 18.86 12.48 0.22
CA LEU A 258 18.68 12.46 1.68
C LEU A 258 18.74 11.05 2.28
N ASN A 259 18.97 10.02 1.46
CA ASN A 259 18.98 8.63 1.92
C ASN A 259 20.08 8.40 2.96
N GLU A 260 19.67 7.98 4.14
CA GLU A 260 20.54 7.67 5.29
C GLU A 260 20.21 6.29 5.90
N ASN A 261 19.42 5.48 5.17
CA ASN A 261 18.89 4.19 5.63
C ASN A 261 18.07 4.28 6.94
N PHE A 262 17.35 5.38 7.09
CA PHE A 262 16.49 5.63 8.25
C PHE A 262 15.21 4.79 8.15
N VAL A 263 14.96 3.93 9.13
CA VAL A 263 13.75 3.08 9.25
C VAL A 263 12.85 3.65 10.34
N THR A 264 11.51 3.68 10.14
CA THR A 264 10.52 4.21 11.11
C THR A 264 9.98 3.19 12.09
#